data_742868b18872d3d693bb25f710d2848d
#
_entry.id   742868b18872d3d693bb25f710d2848d
#
_cell.length_a   1.000
_cell.length_b   1.000
_cell.length_c   1.000
_cell.angle_alpha   90.00
_cell.angle_beta   90.00
_cell.angle_gamma   90.00
#
_symmetry.space_group_name_H-M   'P 1'
#
loop_
_entity.id
_entity.type
_entity.pdbx_description
1 polymer ?
#
loop_
_entity_poly.entity_id
_entity_poly.type
_entity_poly.pdbx_seq_one_letter_code
_entity_poly.pdbx_strand_id
1 'polypeptide(L)'
;MEFTEHIRRPFKVEAVQITKDNIEEIASMIGELKTKGDEKFILLDKRIVPSMNRAYVGWWVTRFNDNLRCYSNKIFTEQFMPYTEEWNGWFDEVPSESEEAPVISEHFAVA
;
A
#
# COMPACT_ATOMS: atom_id res chain seq x y z
N MET A 1 3.25 33.45 12.14
CA MET A 1 2.97 32.14 11.52
C MET A 1 2.65 31.14 12.62
N GLU A 2 1.56 30.42 12.48
CA GLU A 2 1.16 29.43 13.47
C GLU A 2 0.89 28.11 12.79
N PHE A 3 1.35 27.03 13.41
CA PHE A 3 1.03 25.67 12.97
C PHE A 3 -0.24 25.24 13.70
N THR A 4 -1.14 24.58 12.97
CA THR A 4 -2.35 24.02 13.57
C THR A 4 -2.29 22.51 13.44
N GLU A 5 -3.02 21.85 14.32
CA GLU A 5 -3.04 20.39 14.31
C GLU A 5 -4.06 19.86 13.31
N HIS A 6 -3.65 18.87 12.55
CA HIS A 6 -4.51 18.27 11.55
C HIS A 6 -4.30 16.76 11.58
N ILE A 7 -5.31 16.02 11.15
CA ILE A 7 -5.25 14.58 11.04
C ILE A 7 -5.27 14.25 9.56
N ARG A 8 -4.35 13.37 9.16
CA ARG A 8 -4.37 12.89 7.78
C ARG A 8 -5.57 11.97 7.60
N ARG A 9 -6.37 12.24 6.56
CA ARG A 9 -7.52 11.39 6.29
C ARG A 9 -7.05 10.03 5.81
N PRO A 10 -7.72 8.97 6.24
CA PRO A 10 -7.35 7.64 5.77
C PRO A 10 -7.77 7.44 4.32
N PHE A 11 -7.11 6.53 3.65
CA PHE A 11 -7.49 6.12 2.31
C PHE A 11 -7.37 4.60 2.24
N LYS A 12 -8.15 4.02 1.33
CA LYS A 12 -8.19 2.57 1.17
C LYS A 12 -7.13 2.11 0.19
N VAL A 13 -6.50 0.99 0.52
CA VAL A 13 -5.60 0.31 -0.41
C VAL A 13 -6.08 -1.12 -0.54
N GLU A 14 -5.76 -1.73 -1.65
CA GLU A 14 -5.92 -3.17 -1.80
C GLU A 14 -4.62 -3.81 -1.38
N ALA A 15 -4.70 -4.92 -0.67
CA ALA A 15 -3.51 -5.56 -0.15
C ALA A 15 -3.63 -7.07 -0.24
N VAL A 16 -2.49 -7.72 -0.48
CA VAL A 16 -2.42 -9.17 -0.50
C VAL A 16 -1.13 -9.57 0.21
N GLN A 17 -1.22 -10.61 1.03
CA GLN A 17 -0.04 -11.12 1.70
C GLN A 17 0.63 -12.18 0.83
N ILE A 18 1.95 -12.11 0.75
CA ILE A 18 2.73 -13.08 -0.01
C ILE A 18 2.76 -14.38 0.78
N THR A 19 2.32 -15.46 0.15
CA THR A 19 2.34 -16.79 0.73
C THR A 19 3.10 -17.72 -0.18
N LYS A 20 3.35 -18.94 0.32
CA LYS A 20 4.00 -19.94 -0.53
C LYS A 20 3.16 -20.30 -1.73
N ASP A 21 1.85 -20.14 -1.62
CA ASP A 21 0.93 -20.53 -2.70
C ASP A 21 0.84 -19.46 -3.78
N ASN A 22 0.97 -18.18 -3.43
CA ASN A 22 0.76 -17.12 -4.39
C ASN A 22 2.03 -16.37 -4.78
N ILE A 23 3.18 -16.77 -4.23
CA ILE A 23 4.41 -16.00 -4.47
C ILE A 23 4.80 -15.98 -5.94
N GLU A 24 4.53 -17.04 -6.68
CA GLU A 24 4.87 -17.07 -8.11
C GLU A 24 4.01 -16.09 -8.90
N GLU A 25 2.73 -16.05 -8.58
CA GLU A 25 1.83 -15.13 -9.25
C GLU A 25 2.18 -13.69 -8.92
N ILE A 26 2.45 -13.41 -7.66
CA ILE A 26 2.80 -12.05 -7.25
C ILE A 26 4.13 -11.64 -7.88
N ALA A 27 5.09 -12.56 -7.94
CA ALA A 27 6.38 -12.25 -8.54
C ALA A 27 6.23 -11.81 -9.99
N SER A 28 5.30 -12.42 -10.71
CA SER A 28 5.09 -12.04 -12.11
C SER A 28 4.56 -10.61 -12.24
N MET A 29 3.99 -10.08 -11.18
CA MET A 29 3.45 -8.72 -11.19
C MET A 29 4.49 -7.69 -10.79
N ILE A 30 5.39 -8.02 -9.87
CA ILE A 30 6.22 -6.98 -9.25
C ILE A 30 7.72 -7.25 -9.38
N GLY A 31 8.12 -8.38 -9.98
CA GLY A 31 9.53 -8.64 -10.10
C GLY A 31 9.81 -10.05 -10.61
N GLU A 32 10.79 -10.69 -10.00
CA GLU A 32 11.28 -11.97 -10.44
C GLU A 32 11.40 -12.92 -9.26
N LEU A 33 10.92 -14.13 -9.42
CA LEU A 33 11.02 -15.14 -8.37
C LEU A 33 12.46 -15.65 -8.30
N LYS A 34 13.02 -15.66 -7.11
CA LYS A 34 14.35 -16.18 -6.84
C LYS A 34 14.30 -17.16 -5.71
N THR A 35 15.34 -17.97 -5.60
CA THR A 35 15.43 -18.97 -4.54
C THR A 35 16.80 -18.87 -3.89
N LYS A 36 16.83 -18.91 -2.56
CA LYS A 36 18.08 -18.97 -1.82
C LYS A 36 17.94 -20.10 -0.81
N GLY A 37 18.67 -21.21 -1.05
CA GLY A 37 18.46 -22.39 -0.25
C GLY A 37 17.06 -22.92 -0.50
N ASP A 38 16.32 -23.12 0.57
CA ASP A 38 14.93 -23.58 0.48
C ASP A 38 13.92 -22.46 0.46
N GLU A 39 14.38 -21.22 0.53
CA GLU A 39 13.46 -20.08 0.63
C GLU A 39 13.28 -19.41 -0.71
N LYS A 40 12.04 -19.08 -1.01
CA LYS A 40 11.72 -18.28 -2.19
C LYS A 40 11.51 -16.85 -1.78
N PHE A 41 11.93 -15.95 -2.64
CA PHE A 41 11.68 -14.53 -2.43
C PHE A 41 11.53 -13.88 -3.79
N ILE A 42 11.09 -12.62 -3.79
CA ILE A 42 10.88 -11.87 -5.01
C ILE A 42 11.95 -10.80 -5.10
N LEU A 43 12.68 -10.78 -6.21
CA LEU A 43 13.58 -9.67 -6.51
C LEU A 43 12.75 -8.61 -7.21
N LEU A 44 12.56 -7.47 -6.55
CA LEU A 44 11.61 -6.47 -7.00
C LEU A 44 12.14 -5.67 -8.19
N ASP A 45 11.26 -5.40 -9.14
CA ASP A 45 11.56 -4.54 -10.26
C ASP A 45 11.44 -3.10 -9.79
N LYS A 46 12.55 -2.37 -9.81
CA LYS A 46 12.57 -1.01 -9.28
C LYS A 46 11.74 -0.04 -10.08
N ARG A 47 11.37 -0.40 -11.30
CA ARG A 47 10.45 0.43 -12.06
C ARG A 47 9.03 0.33 -11.53
N ILE A 48 8.72 -0.77 -10.85
CA ILE A 48 7.37 -1.02 -10.31
C ILE A 48 7.33 -0.71 -8.82
N VAL A 49 8.35 -1.17 -8.07
CA VAL A 49 8.43 -0.93 -6.62
C VAL A 49 9.78 -0.28 -6.34
N PRO A 50 9.88 1.05 -6.48
CA PRO A 50 11.18 1.72 -6.45
C PRO A 50 11.85 1.77 -5.08
N SER A 51 11.11 1.58 -4.01
CA SER A 51 11.65 1.81 -2.68
C SER A 51 12.29 0.59 -2.05
N MET A 52 12.21 -0.58 -2.67
CA MET A 52 12.70 -1.80 -2.04
C MET A 52 13.36 -2.70 -3.06
N ASN A 53 14.19 -3.63 -2.58
CA ASN A 53 14.90 -4.56 -3.44
C ASN A 53 14.31 -5.96 -3.43
N ARG A 54 13.77 -6.40 -2.30
CA ARG A 54 13.31 -7.78 -2.15
C ARG A 54 12.04 -7.83 -1.33
N ALA A 55 11.25 -8.88 -1.54
CA ALA A 55 10.07 -9.15 -0.75
C ALA A 55 10.04 -10.64 -0.44
N TYR A 56 9.55 -10.99 0.75
CA TYR A 56 9.61 -12.36 1.27
C TYR A 56 8.21 -12.86 1.59
N VAL A 57 8.09 -14.18 1.74
CA VAL A 57 6.84 -14.77 2.22
C VAL A 57 6.49 -14.13 3.56
N GLY A 58 5.22 -13.78 3.72
CA GLY A 58 4.74 -13.09 4.91
C GLY A 58 4.66 -11.60 4.76
N TRP A 59 5.34 -11.04 3.77
CA TRP A 59 5.25 -9.62 3.48
C TRP A 59 3.96 -9.31 2.73
N TRP A 60 3.67 -8.03 2.58
CA TRP A 60 2.43 -7.57 1.96
C TRP A 60 2.71 -6.71 0.76
N VAL A 61 1.86 -6.84 -0.26
CA VAL A 61 1.87 -5.96 -1.43
C VAL A 61 0.60 -5.14 -1.39
N THR A 62 0.74 -3.84 -1.53
CA THR A 62 -0.42 -2.94 -1.59
C THR A 62 -0.53 -2.32 -2.96
N ARG A 63 -1.75 -2.01 -3.33
CA ARG A 63 -2.04 -1.33 -4.59
C ARG A 63 -2.96 -0.15 -4.32
N PHE A 64 -2.54 1.01 -4.80
CA PHE A 64 -3.32 2.23 -4.67
C PHE A 64 -3.08 3.07 -5.90
N ASN A 65 -4.14 3.33 -6.67
CA ASN A 65 -4.05 4.13 -7.91
C ASN A 65 -2.93 3.63 -8.82
N ASP A 66 -2.88 2.32 -9.04
CA ASP A 66 -1.89 1.67 -9.90
C ASP A 66 -0.48 1.70 -9.37
N ASN A 67 -0.26 2.23 -8.17
CA ASN A 67 1.04 2.18 -7.52
C ASN A 67 1.11 0.96 -6.63
N LEU A 68 2.21 0.22 -6.77
CA LEU A 68 2.44 -0.98 -5.98
C LEU A 68 3.55 -0.73 -4.99
N ARG A 69 3.35 -1.20 -3.76
CA ARG A 69 4.34 -1.09 -2.70
C ARG A 69 4.38 -2.39 -1.92
N CYS A 70 5.51 -2.61 -1.25
CA CYS A 70 5.68 -3.79 -0.42
C CYS A 70 6.01 -3.37 0.99
N TYR A 71 5.52 -4.14 1.95
CA TYR A 71 5.76 -3.89 3.36
C TYR A 71 6.04 -5.21 4.05
N SER A 72 6.97 -5.21 5.01
CA SER A 72 7.12 -6.36 5.87
C SER A 72 5.84 -6.53 6.69
N ASN A 73 5.62 -7.74 7.22
CA ASN A 73 4.41 -7.96 8.01
C ASN A 73 4.35 -7.01 9.21
N LYS A 74 5.48 -6.78 9.86
CA LYS A 74 5.52 -5.90 11.01
C LYS A 74 5.08 -4.48 10.64
N ILE A 75 5.68 -3.94 9.59
CA ILE A 75 5.36 -2.57 9.16
C ILE A 75 3.92 -2.47 8.70
N PHE A 76 3.46 -3.48 7.95
CA PHE A 76 2.09 -3.45 7.44
C PHE A 76 1.08 -3.43 8.58
N THR A 77 1.28 -4.29 9.58
CA THR A 77 0.32 -4.36 10.68
C THR A 77 0.37 -3.13 11.56
N GLU A 78 1.48 -2.41 11.57
CA GLU A 78 1.57 -1.15 12.31
C GLU A 78 0.88 0.00 11.60
N GLN A 79 0.89 -0.01 10.27
CA GLN A 79 0.41 1.14 9.50
C GLN A 79 -0.96 0.95 8.87
N PHE A 80 -1.42 -0.28 8.78
CA PHE A 80 -2.68 -0.59 8.11
C PHE A 80 -3.55 -1.45 9.01
N MET A 81 -4.85 -1.36 8.79
CA MET A 81 -5.80 -2.22 9.49
C MET A 81 -6.87 -2.63 8.49
N PRO A 82 -7.54 -3.75 8.73
CA PRO A 82 -8.58 -4.19 7.80
C PRO A 82 -9.66 -3.12 7.67
N TYR A 83 -10.15 -2.95 6.45
CA TYR A 83 -11.24 -2.03 6.21
C TYR A 83 -12.52 -2.61 6.80
N THR A 84 -13.26 -1.77 7.54
CA THR A 84 -14.57 -2.14 8.04
C THR A 84 -15.55 -1.05 7.67
N GLU A 85 -16.83 -1.35 7.81
CA GLU A 85 -17.84 -0.36 7.47
C GLU A 85 -17.82 0.87 8.34
N GLU A 86 -17.15 0.79 9.48
CA GLU A 86 -17.00 1.96 10.34
C GLU A 86 -16.30 3.10 9.63
N TRP A 87 -15.49 2.77 8.62
CA TRP A 87 -14.73 3.78 7.90
C TRP A 87 -15.52 4.43 6.77
N ASN A 88 -16.70 3.94 6.47
CA ASN A 88 -17.45 4.47 5.34
C ASN A 88 -17.72 5.96 5.45
N GLY A 89 -18.06 6.42 6.65
CA GLY A 89 -18.31 7.85 6.83
C GLY A 89 -17.12 8.73 6.54
N TRP A 90 -15.91 8.21 6.82
CA TRP A 90 -14.71 8.96 6.53
C TRP A 90 -14.52 9.18 5.03
N PHE A 91 -14.77 8.14 4.24
CA PHE A 91 -14.56 8.22 2.80
C PHE A 91 -15.68 8.97 2.12
N ASP A 92 -16.91 8.77 2.61
CA ASP A 92 -18.05 9.43 2.00
C ASP A 92 -18.06 10.90 2.25
N GLU A 93 -17.49 11.35 3.36
CA GLU A 93 -17.47 12.75 3.71
C GLU A 93 -16.38 13.54 3.02
N VAL A 94 -15.47 12.85 2.33
CA VAL A 94 -14.42 13.55 1.62
C VAL A 94 -15.05 14.31 0.46
N PRO A 95 -14.90 15.64 0.39
CA PRO A 95 -15.47 16.38 -0.72
C PRO A 95 -14.89 15.90 -2.04
N SER A 96 -15.71 15.89 -3.05
CA SER A 96 -15.24 15.59 -4.38
C SER A 96 -14.24 16.65 -4.81
N GLU A 97 -13.20 16.20 -5.48
CA GLU A 97 -12.23 17.16 -5.98
C GLU A 97 -12.84 18.09 -6.97
N SER A 98 -13.92 17.68 -7.57
CA SER A 98 -14.56 18.57 -8.53
C SER A 98 -15.17 19.76 -7.84
N GLU A 99 -15.29 19.74 -6.57
CA GLU A 99 -15.92 20.81 -5.88
C GLU A 99 -14.99 21.68 -5.20
N GLU A 100 -13.97 21.46 -5.34
CA GLU A 100 -13.26 22.28 -4.66
C GLU A 100 -12.23 21.91 -4.13
N ALA A 101 -11.95 21.81 -4.10
CA ALA A 101 -11.25 21.51 -3.65
C ALA A 101 -10.59 21.21 -2.85
N PRO A 102 -10.25 21.32 -2.64
CA PRO A 102 -9.51 21.03 -1.89
C PRO A 102 -8.76 20.29 -1.71
N VAL A 103 -8.58 20.01 -1.88
CA VAL A 103 -8.01 19.25 -1.36
C VAL A 103 -7.37 18.53 -1.28
N ILE A 104 -7.40 18.30 -1.41
CA ILE A 104 -6.76 17.63 -1.11
C ILE A 104 -6.17 17.04 -1.28
N SER A 105 -6.44 16.76 -1.44
CA SER A 105 -5.77 16.22 -1.31
C SER A 105 -5.47 15.67 -1.39
N GLU A 106 -5.82 15.53 -1.51
CA GLU A 106 -5.32 15.19 -1.19
C GLU A 106 -5.12 14.65 -1.02
N HIS A 107 -5.41 14.50 -1.24
CA HIS A 107 -4.96 14.30 -0.90
C HIS A 107 -4.49 13.94 -0.64
N PHE A 108 -4.72 13.78 -0.66
CA PHE A 108 -4.15 13.79 -0.29
C PHE A 108 -3.63 13.83 -0.42
N ALA A 109 -4.02 13.81 -0.28
CA ALA A 109 -3.57 14.04 -0.27
C ALA A 109 -3.15 14.22 -0.15
N VAL A 110 -3.31 14.27 -0.25
CA VAL A 110 -2.95 14.63 -0.07
C VAL A 110 -2.49 14.73 0.12
N ALA A 111 -2.67 14.55 0.33
CA ALA A 111 -2.36 14.84 0.45
C ALA A 111 -1.97 14.91 0.48
#